data_2b716018d472f5a3eff100825b3bb74a
#
_entry.id   2b716018d472f5a3eff100825b3bb74a
#
_cell.length_a   1.000
_cell.length_b   1.000
_cell.length_c   1.000
_cell.angle_alpha   90.00
_cell.angle_beta   90.00
_cell.angle_gamma   90.00
#
_symmetry.space_group_name_H-M   'P 1'
#
loop_
_entity.id
_entity.type
_entity.pdbx_description
1 polymer ?
#
loop_
_entity_poly.entity_id
_entity_poly.type
_entity_poly.pdbx_seq_one_letter_code
_entity_poly.pdbx_strand_id
1 'polypeptide(L)'
;MATAARPRITVIGTGYLGATHAAAMADLGFEVLGLDVVPEKVEMLARGEVPMYEPGLAKLLRQHVEGIEGASGRLRFTTSYEEVAEFGDVHFVCVNTPQKHGEYAADMSYVDTAFETLAPLLTRPALVVGKSTVPVGSADRLAALLAGLAPVGEDAELAWNPEFLREGFAVQDTLHPDRIVAGVRSERAERLLREVYAGPLAEGSPFVVTDFPTAELVKTAANSFLATKISFINAMAEVCEAADGDVVKLAEAIGHDDRIGRKFLRAGIGFGGGCLPKDLRAFMARAGELGADQALTFLREIDSINMRRRSHMVELTRDAVGGGLLGKRVAVLGASFKPDSDDVRDSPALNVAGQLHLQGAQVTVYDPKGMANARALFPTLGYAPSALEAVRAADVVLHLTEWREFRELDPEVLGEAVAQRHILDGRNTLDPALWRKAGWRFRALGRPTA
;
A
#
# COMPACT_ATOMS: atom_id res chain seq x y z
N MET A 1 37.97 5.40 22.41
CA MET A 1 37.47 4.21 21.71
C MET A 1 37.12 4.65 20.31
N ALA A 2 37.74 4.10 19.26
CA ALA A 2 37.32 4.38 17.89
C ALA A 2 35.87 3.90 17.78
N THR A 3 34.95 4.77 17.40
CA THR A 3 33.59 4.38 17.03
C THR A 3 33.72 3.39 15.89
N ALA A 4 33.26 2.15 16.08
CA ALA A 4 33.18 1.17 14.99
C ALA A 4 32.46 1.83 13.82
N ALA A 5 33.00 1.66 12.61
CA ALA A 5 32.36 2.21 11.42
C ALA A 5 30.96 1.61 11.29
N ARG A 6 29.96 2.45 11.05
CA ARG A 6 28.57 1.98 10.82
C ARG A 6 28.54 1.04 9.62
N PRO A 7 27.68 0.00 9.63
CA PRO A 7 27.54 -0.90 8.49
C PRO A 7 27.07 -0.12 7.25
N ARG A 8 27.61 -0.48 6.08
CA ARG A 8 27.15 0.04 4.79
C ARG A 8 25.94 -0.76 4.35
N ILE A 9 24.91 -0.06 3.93
CA ILE A 9 23.61 -0.66 3.60
C ILE A 9 23.42 -0.69 2.08
N THR A 10 22.92 -1.81 1.56
CA THR A 10 22.39 -1.86 0.20
C THR A 10 20.90 -2.17 0.21
N VAL A 11 20.18 -1.67 -0.80
CA VAL A 11 18.74 -1.90 -0.97
C VAL A 11 18.49 -2.41 -2.38
N ILE A 12 18.12 -3.68 -2.49
CA ILE A 12 17.89 -4.39 -3.75
C ILE A 12 16.41 -4.37 -4.09
N GLY A 13 16.07 -3.77 -5.24
CA GLY A 13 14.71 -3.45 -5.65
C GLY A 13 14.27 -2.09 -5.11
N THR A 14 14.39 -1.04 -5.93
CA THR A 14 14.03 0.34 -5.58
C THR A 14 12.65 0.73 -6.09
N GLY A 15 11.67 -0.17 -5.90
CA GLY A 15 10.25 0.14 -5.99
C GLY A 15 9.80 1.03 -4.83
N TYR A 16 8.48 1.08 -4.58
CA TYR A 16 7.91 1.93 -3.52
C TYR A 16 8.58 1.70 -2.15
N LEU A 17 8.65 0.44 -1.71
CA LEU A 17 9.28 0.07 -0.44
C LEU A 17 10.79 0.40 -0.44
N GLY A 18 11.52 -0.05 -1.46
CA GLY A 18 12.97 0.04 -1.45
C GLY A 18 13.51 1.46 -1.61
N ALA A 19 12.90 2.29 -2.47
CA ALA A 19 13.30 3.69 -2.61
C ALA A 19 13.08 4.47 -1.31
N THR A 20 11.94 4.24 -0.64
CA THR A 20 11.63 4.84 0.66
C THR A 20 12.62 4.36 1.73
N HIS A 21 12.89 3.05 1.79
CA HIS A 21 13.82 2.47 2.75
C HIS A 21 15.24 3.00 2.55
N ALA A 22 15.73 3.07 1.31
CA ALA A 22 17.06 3.58 0.98
C ALA A 22 17.23 5.05 1.41
N ALA A 23 16.25 5.90 1.10
CA ALA A 23 16.26 7.31 1.50
C ALA A 23 16.22 7.47 3.03
N ALA A 24 15.38 6.69 3.73
CA ALA A 24 15.27 6.73 5.18
C ALA A 24 16.56 6.22 5.88
N MET A 25 17.20 5.16 5.37
CA MET A 25 18.48 4.69 5.94
C MET A 25 19.59 5.74 5.75
N ALA A 26 19.63 6.44 4.62
CA ALA A 26 20.55 7.56 4.40
C ALA A 26 20.29 8.72 5.38
N ASP A 27 19.02 9.01 5.69
CA ASP A 27 18.62 10.02 6.67
C ASP A 27 19.02 9.63 8.11
N LEU A 28 18.94 8.35 8.44
CA LEU A 28 19.46 7.79 9.69
C LEU A 28 21.00 7.79 9.78
N GLY A 29 21.69 8.21 8.72
CA GLY A 29 23.13 8.47 8.70
C GLY A 29 23.97 7.32 8.17
N PHE A 30 23.40 6.36 7.47
CA PHE A 30 24.12 5.28 6.80
C PHE A 30 24.60 5.68 5.40
N GLU A 31 25.70 5.07 4.94
CA GLU A 31 26.07 5.04 3.52
C GLU A 31 25.20 3.97 2.83
N VAL A 32 24.48 4.37 1.79
CA VAL A 32 23.46 3.53 1.16
C VAL A 32 23.67 3.42 -0.35
N LEU A 33 23.59 2.20 -0.88
CA LEU A 33 23.59 1.91 -2.31
C LEU A 33 22.29 1.18 -2.68
N GLY A 34 21.43 1.84 -3.47
CA GLY A 34 20.21 1.24 -4.01
C GLY A 34 20.50 0.53 -5.34
N LEU A 35 19.90 -0.63 -5.55
CA LEU A 35 19.97 -1.37 -6.81
C LEU A 35 18.58 -1.58 -7.40
N ASP A 36 18.45 -1.33 -8.71
CA ASP A 36 17.31 -1.79 -9.50
C ASP A 36 17.79 -2.31 -10.85
N VAL A 37 17.08 -3.27 -11.40
CA VAL A 37 17.44 -3.86 -12.70
C VAL A 37 16.96 -3.02 -13.89
N VAL A 38 16.19 -1.96 -13.65
CA VAL A 38 15.66 -1.03 -14.67
C VAL A 38 16.53 0.20 -14.74
N PRO A 39 17.38 0.38 -15.80
CA PRO A 39 18.33 1.48 -15.89
C PRO A 39 17.68 2.88 -15.79
N GLU A 40 16.55 3.06 -16.47
CA GLU A 40 15.82 4.34 -16.48
C GLU A 40 15.35 4.76 -15.08
N LYS A 41 14.96 3.78 -14.26
CA LYS A 41 14.60 4.02 -12.85
C LYS A 41 15.83 4.40 -12.01
N VAL A 42 16.95 3.73 -12.22
CA VAL A 42 18.23 4.04 -11.55
C VAL A 42 18.68 5.46 -11.90
N GLU A 43 18.63 5.84 -13.17
CA GLU A 43 18.97 7.19 -13.61
C GLU A 43 18.04 8.27 -13.01
N MET A 44 16.74 7.98 -12.93
CA MET A 44 15.75 8.88 -12.32
C MET A 44 16.05 9.09 -10.83
N LEU A 45 16.22 7.99 -10.08
CA LEU A 45 16.55 8.03 -8.66
C LEU A 45 17.90 8.72 -8.39
N ALA A 46 18.91 8.51 -9.26
CA ALA A 46 20.23 9.17 -9.17
C ALA A 46 20.16 10.69 -9.38
N ARG A 47 19.10 11.19 -10.04
CA ARG A 47 18.81 12.64 -10.16
C ARG A 47 17.95 13.18 -9.01
N GLY A 48 17.65 12.36 -7.99
CA GLY A 48 16.75 12.74 -6.89
C GLY A 48 15.25 12.79 -7.28
N GLU A 49 14.88 12.15 -8.38
CA GLU A 49 13.51 12.03 -8.86
C GLU A 49 12.90 10.67 -8.43
N VAL A 50 11.63 10.66 -8.08
CA VAL A 50 10.94 9.43 -7.65
C VAL A 50 9.90 9.00 -8.67
N PRO A 51 9.83 7.69 -9.03
CA PRO A 51 8.88 7.18 -10.03
C PRO A 51 7.45 6.99 -9.49
N MET A 52 7.18 7.34 -8.22
CA MET A 52 5.90 7.23 -7.55
C MET A 52 5.61 8.45 -6.68
N TYR A 53 4.35 8.67 -6.34
CA TYR A 53 3.99 9.73 -5.41
C TYR A 53 3.99 9.21 -3.96
N GLU A 54 4.88 9.76 -3.14
CA GLU A 54 4.91 9.58 -1.68
C GLU A 54 5.28 10.92 -1.03
N PRO A 55 4.45 11.44 -0.09
CA PRO A 55 4.73 12.69 0.60
C PRO A 55 6.11 12.69 1.27
N GLY A 56 6.91 13.70 0.98
CA GLY A 56 8.25 13.90 1.58
C GLY A 56 9.38 13.10 0.93
N LEU A 57 9.11 12.01 0.21
CA LEU A 57 10.14 11.12 -0.34
C LEU A 57 11.05 11.83 -1.35
N ALA A 58 10.50 12.59 -2.29
CA ALA A 58 11.30 13.30 -3.30
C ALA A 58 12.27 14.32 -2.68
N LYS A 59 11.85 14.99 -1.60
CA LYS A 59 12.72 15.90 -0.85
C LYS A 59 13.83 15.13 -0.15
N LEU A 60 13.49 14.07 0.57
CA LEU A 60 14.43 13.24 1.32
C LEU A 60 15.47 12.59 0.38
N LEU A 61 15.01 12.03 -0.73
CA LEU A 61 15.87 11.41 -1.75
C LEU A 61 16.89 12.42 -2.28
N ARG A 62 16.44 13.61 -2.70
CA ARG A 62 17.30 14.67 -3.23
C ARG A 62 18.38 15.11 -2.25
N GLN A 63 18.02 15.30 -0.96
CA GLN A 63 18.96 15.66 0.09
C GLN A 63 20.12 14.67 0.23
N HIS A 64 19.85 13.38 0.06
CA HIS A 64 20.86 12.33 0.26
C HIS A 64 21.57 11.90 -1.03
N VAL A 65 21.03 12.20 -2.20
CA VAL A 65 21.71 12.01 -3.48
C VAL A 65 22.67 13.18 -3.76
N GLU A 66 22.21 14.42 -3.65
CA GLU A 66 22.99 15.63 -3.92
C GLU A 66 23.96 15.98 -2.78
N GLY A 67 23.64 15.57 -1.55
CA GLY A 67 24.30 15.99 -0.33
C GLY A 67 23.69 17.26 0.28
N ILE A 68 24.05 17.51 1.53
CA ILE A 68 23.67 18.72 2.28
C ILE A 68 24.92 19.61 2.35
N GLU A 69 24.76 20.92 2.41
CA GLU A 69 25.87 21.91 2.41
C GLU A 69 27.13 21.42 3.13
N GLY A 70 28.19 21.20 2.35
CA GLY A 70 29.52 20.79 2.83
C GLY A 70 29.75 19.28 3.03
N ALA A 71 28.74 18.42 2.78
CA ALA A 71 28.88 16.96 2.84
C ALA A 71 28.40 16.31 1.55
N SER A 72 29.15 15.30 1.06
CA SER A 72 28.73 14.48 -0.09
C SER A 72 27.46 13.68 0.25
N GLY A 73 26.65 13.39 -0.79
CA GLY A 73 25.45 12.56 -0.63
C GLY A 73 25.81 11.15 -0.11
N ARG A 74 24.92 10.60 0.71
CA ARG A 74 25.06 9.26 1.30
C ARG A 74 24.31 8.18 0.56
N LEU A 75 23.55 8.55 -0.47
CA LEU A 75 22.70 7.64 -1.24
C LEU A 75 23.11 7.67 -2.71
N ARG A 76 23.42 6.49 -3.23
CA ARG A 76 23.74 6.28 -4.65
C ARG A 76 22.87 5.14 -5.19
N PHE A 77 22.82 5.02 -6.52
CA PHE A 77 22.05 3.97 -7.20
C PHE A 77 22.88 3.32 -8.28
N THR A 78 22.68 2.01 -8.50
CA THR A 78 23.39 1.19 -9.49
C THR A 78 22.47 0.13 -10.08
N THR A 79 22.89 -0.45 -11.21
CA THR A 79 22.30 -1.68 -11.77
C THR A 79 23.20 -2.90 -11.53
N SER A 80 24.40 -2.75 -10.89
CA SER A 80 25.40 -3.81 -10.71
C SER A 80 25.26 -4.51 -9.36
N TYR A 81 25.01 -5.81 -9.40
CA TYR A 81 25.04 -6.68 -8.21
C TYR A 81 26.47 -6.84 -7.65
N GLU A 82 27.51 -6.79 -8.51
CA GLU A 82 28.91 -6.83 -8.10
C GLU A 82 29.24 -5.63 -7.21
N GLU A 83 28.84 -4.43 -7.63
CA GLU A 83 29.04 -3.22 -6.82
C GLU A 83 28.30 -3.31 -5.48
N VAL A 84 27.07 -3.84 -5.47
CA VAL A 84 26.28 -4.06 -4.24
C VAL A 84 26.99 -5.02 -3.29
N ALA A 85 27.47 -6.17 -3.78
CA ALA A 85 28.14 -7.19 -2.97
C ALA A 85 29.47 -6.68 -2.37
N GLU A 86 30.24 -5.88 -3.14
CA GLU A 86 31.46 -5.26 -2.67
C GLU A 86 31.22 -4.16 -1.64
N PHE A 87 30.18 -3.35 -1.85
CA PHE A 87 29.87 -2.19 -1.02
C PHE A 87 29.25 -2.59 0.33
N GLY A 88 28.20 -3.44 0.34
CA GLY A 88 27.31 -3.62 1.50
C GLY A 88 27.82 -4.56 2.57
N ASP A 89 27.52 -4.25 3.81
CA ASP A 89 27.65 -5.16 4.97
C ASP A 89 26.28 -5.75 5.34
N VAL A 90 25.19 -4.99 5.03
CA VAL A 90 23.79 -5.38 5.21
C VAL A 90 23.05 -5.12 3.92
N HIS A 91 22.43 -6.16 3.35
CA HIS A 91 21.74 -6.13 2.06
C HIS A 91 20.23 -6.32 2.25
N PHE A 92 19.45 -5.25 2.14
CA PHE A 92 17.97 -5.33 2.20
C PHE A 92 17.39 -5.72 0.85
N VAL A 93 16.64 -6.81 0.80
CA VAL A 93 15.91 -7.27 -0.40
C VAL A 93 14.48 -6.79 -0.30
N CYS A 94 14.14 -5.81 -1.17
CA CYS A 94 12.86 -5.09 -1.20
C CYS A 94 12.11 -5.28 -2.52
N VAL A 95 12.35 -6.38 -3.21
CA VAL A 95 11.74 -6.67 -4.52
C VAL A 95 10.26 -7.01 -4.40
N ASN A 96 9.50 -6.78 -5.46
CA ASN A 96 8.07 -7.06 -5.48
C ASN A 96 7.78 -8.57 -5.41
N THR A 97 6.63 -8.90 -4.81
CA THR A 97 6.02 -10.24 -4.81
C THR A 97 4.59 -10.13 -5.35
N PRO A 98 4.42 -9.96 -6.67
CA PRO A 98 3.09 -9.86 -7.26
C PRO A 98 2.35 -11.18 -7.14
N GLN A 99 1.04 -11.15 -7.34
CA GLN A 99 0.24 -12.37 -7.47
C GLN A 99 0.54 -13.04 -8.81
N LYS A 100 0.66 -14.37 -8.83
CA LYS A 100 0.77 -15.13 -10.09
C LYS A 100 -0.47 -14.91 -10.95
N HIS A 101 -0.28 -14.84 -12.26
CA HIS A 101 -1.39 -14.63 -13.17
C HIS A 101 -2.37 -15.82 -13.10
N GLY A 102 -3.65 -15.52 -12.81
CA GLY A 102 -4.71 -16.54 -12.73
C GLY A 102 -4.74 -17.37 -11.44
N GLU A 103 -3.85 -17.11 -10.49
CA GLU A 103 -3.75 -17.83 -9.22
C GLU A 103 -3.76 -16.87 -8.03
N TYR A 104 -4.03 -17.38 -6.83
CA TYR A 104 -3.91 -16.60 -5.58
C TYR A 104 -2.49 -16.59 -5.01
N ALA A 105 -1.64 -17.51 -5.44
CA ALA A 105 -0.27 -17.65 -4.96
C ALA A 105 0.60 -16.43 -5.32
N ALA A 106 1.57 -16.12 -4.46
CA ALA A 106 2.58 -15.11 -4.75
C ALA A 106 3.61 -15.61 -5.78
N ASP A 107 4.04 -14.72 -6.68
CA ASP A 107 5.17 -14.96 -7.57
C ASP A 107 6.48 -14.65 -6.84
N MET A 108 7.25 -15.69 -6.55
CA MET A 108 8.52 -15.59 -5.84
C MET A 108 9.73 -15.39 -6.76
N SER A 109 9.54 -15.40 -8.08
CA SER A 109 10.64 -15.36 -9.05
C SER A 109 11.56 -14.15 -8.87
N TYR A 110 11.01 -12.99 -8.54
CA TYR A 110 11.80 -11.78 -8.29
C TYR A 110 12.69 -11.90 -7.04
N VAL A 111 12.15 -12.49 -5.97
CA VAL A 111 12.92 -12.72 -4.73
C VAL A 111 13.99 -13.76 -4.98
N ASP A 112 13.64 -14.88 -5.61
CA ASP A 112 14.58 -15.96 -5.92
C ASP A 112 15.72 -15.46 -6.80
N THR A 113 15.42 -14.74 -7.89
CA THR A 113 16.44 -14.13 -8.76
C THR A 113 17.37 -13.18 -8.00
N ALA A 114 16.82 -12.35 -7.10
CA ALA A 114 17.65 -11.43 -6.32
C ALA A 114 18.66 -12.17 -5.43
N PHE A 115 18.22 -13.25 -4.75
CA PHE A 115 19.09 -14.08 -3.92
C PHE A 115 20.08 -14.89 -4.75
N GLU A 116 19.66 -15.53 -5.84
CA GLU A 116 20.49 -16.32 -6.74
C GLU A 116 21.58 -15.48 -7.41
N THR A 117 21.29 -14.19 -7.69
CA THR A 117 22.25 -13.28 -8.30
C THR A 117 23.23 -12.70 -7.27
N LEU A 118 22.75 -12.34 -6.08
CA LEU A 118 23.59 -11.76 -5.03
C LEU A 118 24.52 -12.79 -4.38
N ALA A 119 24.00 -13.96 -4.02
CA ALA A 119 24.69 -14.93 -3.18
C ALA A 119 26.08 -15.35 -3.70
N PRO A 120 26.27 -15.67 -5.00
CA PRO A 120 27.60 -16.05 -5.54
C PRO A 120 28.65 -14.95 -5.45
N LEU A 121 28.23 -13.69 -5.26
CA LEU A 121 29.12 -12.51 -5.20
C LEU A 121 29.55 -12.18 -3.77
N LEU A 122 28.95 -12.80 -2.75
CA LEU A 122 29.27 -12.54 -1.34
C LEU A 122 30.57 -13.28 -0.95
N THR A 123 31.68 -12.59 -1.03
CA THR A 123 33.04 -13.12 -0.72
C THR A 123 33.52 -12.79 0.69
N ARG A 124 32.70 -12.05 1.48
CA ARG A 124 32.96 -11.67 2.86
C ARG A 124 31.70 -11.82 3.72
N PRO A 125 31.82 -11.96 5.04
CA PRO A 125 30.65 -12.07 5.93
C PRO A 125 29.67 -10.93 5.71
N ALA A 126 28.40 -11.27 5.48
CA ALA A 126 27.33 -10.29 5.19
C ALA A 126 26.02 -10.71 5.85
N LEU A 127 25.12 -9.74 6.07
CA LEU A 127 23.74 -9.99 6.46
C LEU A 127 22.81 -9.63 5.29
N VAL A 128 22.08 -10.62 4.78
CA VAL A 128 21.00 -10.39 3.82
C VAL A 128 19.68 -10.29 4.60
N VAL A 129 18.89 -9.26 4.34
CA VAL A 129 17.65 -8.98 5.07
C VAL A 129 16.47 -8.97 4.11
N GLY A 130 15.62 -10.00 4.17
CA GLY A 130 14.36 -10.01 3.41
C GLY A 130 13.33 -9.07 4.02
N LYS A 131 12.84 -8.11 3.22
CA LYS A 131 11.73 -7.21 3.61
C LYS A 131 10.45 -7.47 2.86
N SER A 132 10.50 -8.13 1.71
CA SER A 132 9.33 -8.45 0.89
C SER A 132 8.34 -9.31 1.65
N THR A 133 7.04 -9.15 1.37
CA THR A 133 6.00 -10.04 1.89
C THR A 133 6.02 -11.35 1.13
N VAL A 134 6.33 -12.45 1.80
CA VAL A 134 6.49 -13.77 1.18
C VAL A 134 5.62 -14.82 1.85
N PRO A 135 5.32 -15.95 1.18
CA PRO A 135 4.68 -17.11 1.81
C PRO A 135 5.56 -17.70 2.92
N VAL A 136 4.94 -18.08 4.05
CA VAL A 136 5.65 -18.70 5.18
C VAL A 136 6.45 -19.93 4.75
N GLY A 137 7.70 -20.03 5.23
CA GLY A 137 8.70 -21.03 4.84
C GLY A 137 9.64 -20.60 3.71
N SER A 138 9.45 -19.40 3.15
CA SER A 138 10.34 -18.85 2.13
C SER A 138 11.71 -18.49 2.72
N ALA A 139 11.77 -17.90 3.91
CA ALA A 139 13.00 -17.48 4.54
C ALA A 139 13.93 -18.68 4.86
N ASP A 140 13.37 -19.81 5.32
CA ASP A 140 14.13 -21.04 5.56
C ASP A 140 14.79 -21.57 4.27
N ARG A 141 14.03 -21.60 3.18
CA ARG A 141 14.51 -22.01 1.85
C ARG A 141 15.59 -21.05 1.33
N LEU A 142 15.36 -19.73 1.46
CA LEU A 142 16.30 -18.71 1.01
C LEU A 142 17.61 -18.70 1.85
N ALA A 143 17.52 -19.00 3.15
CA ALA A 143 18.71 -19.16 3.99
C ALA A 143 19.59 -20.33 3.53
N ALA A 144 18.96 -21.46 3.20
CA ALA A 144 19.67 -22.62 2.66
C ALA A 144 20.31 -22.33 1.28
N LEU A 145 19.56 -21.64 0.40
CA LEU A 145 20.05 -21.20 -0.91
C LEU A 145 21.26 -20.25 -0.76
N LEU A 146 21.16 -19.26 0.13
CA LEU A 146 22.20 -18.28 0.40
C LEU A 146 23.48 -18.95 0.87
N ALA A 147 23.41 -19.81 1.90
CA ALA A 147 24.55 -20.55 2.43
C ALA A 147 25.17 -21.51 1.40
N GLY A 148 24.36 -22.09 0.51
CA GLY A 148 24.81 -23.00 -0.53
C GLY A 148 25.50 -22.34 -1.72
N LEU A 149 25.14 -21.09 -2.05
CA LEU A 149 25.68 -20.35 -3.20
C LEU A 149 26.77 -19.34 -2.84
N ALA A 150 26.75 -18.81 -1.61
CA ALA A 150 27.73 -17.81 -1.20
C ALA A 150 29.13 -18.43 -0.99
N PRO A 151 30.22 -17.85 -1.56
CA PRO A 151 31.58 -18.31 -1.33
C PRO A 151 31.98 -18.35 0.15
N VAL A 152 31.38 -17.49 0.99
CA VAL A 152 31.62 -17.47 2.45
C VAL A 152 30.73 -18.46 3.23
N GLY A 153 29.87 -19.21 2.54
CA GLY A 153 28.98 -20.20 3.16
C GLY A 153 28.05 -19.59 4.23
N GLU A 154 28.07 -20.18 5.43
CA GLU A 154 27.21 -19.78 6.56
C GLU A 154 27.50 -18.36 7.10
N ASP A 155 28.64 -17.75 6.74
CA ASP A 155 28.92 -16.35 7.11
C ASP A 155 28.10 -15.33 6.31
N ALA A 156 27.43 -15.76 5.23
CA ALA A 156 26.33 -15.05 4.60
C ALA A 156 25.02 -15.40 5.32
N GLU A 157 24.67 -14.62 6.32
CA GLU A 157 23.49 -14.87 7.15
C GLU A 157 22.22 -14.23 6.57
N LEU A 158 21.05 -14.84 6.85
CA LEU A 158 19.75 -14.28 6.53
C LEU A 158 19.06 -13.76 7.79
N ALA A 159 18.36 -12.64 7.64
CA ALA A 159 17.31 -12.19 8.56
C ALA A 159 16.02 -11.92 7.77
N TRP A 160 14.87 -12.06 8.43
CA TRP A 160 13.58 -11.67 7.85
C TRP A 160 13.00 -10.53 8.65
N ASN A 161 12.86 -9.36 8.00
CA ASN A 161 12.41 -8.13 8.62
C ASN A 161 11.25 -7.54 7.79
N PRO A 162 10.01 -8.03 7.97
CA PRO A 162 8.86 -7.54 7.21
C PRO A 162 8.63 -6.05 7.46
N GLU A 163 8.07 -5.37 6.46
CA GLU A 163 7.66 -3.98 6.55
C GLU A 163 6.20 -3.84 7.00
N PHE A 164 5.87 -2.70 7.63
CA PHE A 164 4.51 -2.38 8.07
C PHE A 164 4.12 -0.96 7.68
N LEU A 165 4.79 -0.39 6.70
CA LEU A 165 4.55 0.98 6.26
C LEU A 165 3.22 1.12 5.52
N ARG A 166 2.71 2.34 5.54
CA ARG A 166 1.48 2.74 4.85
C ARG A 166 1.85 3.68 3.72
N GLU A 167 1.42 3.40 2.48
CA GLU A 167 1.54 4.38 1.39
C GLU A 167 0.96 5.73 1.82
N GLY A 168 1.59 6.84 1.41
CA GLY A 168 1.26 8.19 1.89
C GLY A 168 1.83 8.57 3.25
N PHE A 169 2.38 7.60 4.00
CA PHE A 169 3.07 7.78 5.28
C PHE A 169 4.36 6.96 5.35
N ALA A 170 4.85 6.44 4.22
CA ALA A 170 5.92 5.45 4.21
C ALA A 170 7.25 6.00 4.74
N VAL A 171 7.58 7.26 4.47
CA VAL A 171 8.77 7.93 5.03
C VAL A 171 8.66 7.99 6.57
N GLN A 172 7.52 8.45 7.08
CA GLN A 172 7.26 8.55 8.51
C GLN A 172 7.29 7.17 9.18
N ASP A 173 6.60 6.18 8.60
CA ASP A 173 6.53 4.82 9.14
C ASP A 173 7.88 4.09 9.09
N THR A 174 8.80 4.48 8.18
CA THR A 174 10.15 3.91 8.12
C THR A 174 11.08 4.54 9.16
N LEU A 175 11.00 5.85 9.36
CA LEU A 175 11.82 6.57 10.34
C LEU A 175 11.33 6.35 11.78
N HIS A 176 10.01 6.23 11.98
CA HIS A 176 9.35 6.08 13.30
C HIS A 176 8.38 4.89 13.27
N PRO A 177 8.88 3.65 13.12
CA PRO A 177 8.02 2.48 13.00
C PRO A 177 7.28 2.16 14.32
N ASP A 178 6.00 1.78 14.21
CA ASP A 178 5.20 1.29 15.35
C ASP A 178 5.86 0.08 16.04
N ARG A 179 6.61 -0.71 15.28
CA ARG A 179 7.38 -1.88 15.72
C ARG A 179 8.35 -2.35 14.64
N ILE A 180 9.42 -3.02 15.07
CA ILE A 180 10.37 -3.72 14.22
C ILE A 180 10.28 -5.20 14.56
N VAL A 181 10.06 -6.06 13.56
CA VAL A 181 10.05 -7.52 13.72
C VAL A 181 11.29 -8.09 13.02
N ALA A 182 12.04 -8.91 13.73
CA ALA A 182 13.28 -9.51 13.25
C ALA A 182 13.24 -11.02 13.44
N GLY A 183 13.02 -11.76 12.36
CA GLY A 183 13.25 -13.19 12.29
C GLY A 183 14.74 -13.42 12.09
N VAL A 184 15.43 -14.05 13.05
CA VAL A 184 16.87 -14.28 13.02
C VAL A 184 17.23 -15.65 13.58
N ARG A 185 18.43 -16.15 13.20
CA ARG A 185 18.98 -17.41 13.71
C ARG A 185 20.26 -17.24 14.51
N SER A 186 20.82 -16.04 14.53
CA SER A 186 22.08 -15.76 15.22
C SER A 186 22.03 -14.44 15.99
N GLU A 187 22.81 -14.35 17.05
CA GLU A 187 23.04 -13.11 17.79
C GLU A 187 23.73 -12.04 16.92
N ARG A 188 24.55 -12.44 15.93
CA ARG A 188 25.20 -11.49 15.02
C ARG A 188 24.18 -10.78 14.16
N ALA A 189 23.23 -11.51 13.55
CA ALA A 189 22.15 -10.94 12.75
C ALA A 189 21.27 -10.01 13.58
N GLU A 190 20.92 -10.40 14.81
CA GLU A 190 20.15 -9.53 15.72
C GLU A 190 20.93 -8.24 16.05
N ARG A 191 22.21 -8.32 16.42
CA ARG A 191 23.03 -7.14 16.74
C ARG A 191 23.12 -6.18 15.57
N LEU A 192 23.36 -6.68 14.35
CA LEU A 192 23.42 -5.84 13.15
C LEU A 192 22.09 -5.13 12.87
N LEU A 193 20.95 -5.83 12.99
CA LEU A 193 19.65 -5.19 12.84
C LEU A 193 19.37 -4.13 13.93
N ARG A 194 19.77 -4.40 15.17
CA ARG A 194 19.64 -3.39 16.25
C ARG A 194 20.52 -2.17 15.99
N GLU A 195 21.70 -2.34 15.37
CA GLU A 195 22.56 -1.24 14.96
C GLU A 195 21.92 -0.41 13.84
N VAL A 196 21.35 -1.07 12.82
CA VAL A 196 20.64 -0.41 11.73
C VAL A 196 19.44 0.39 12.25
N TYR A 197 18.69 -0.16 13.19
CA TYR A 197 17.50 0.48 13.75
C TYR A 197 17.77 1.22 15.07
N ALA A 198 19.04 1.57 15.39
CA ALA A 198 19.39 2.22 16.64
C ALA A 198 18.64 3.54 16.88
N GLY A 199 18.41 4.34 15.82
CA GLY A 199 17.61 5.58 15.89
C GLY A 199 16.17 5.33 16.37
N PRO A 200 15.37 4.57 15.60
CA PRO A 200 14.01 4.19 16.00
C PRO A 200 13.92 3.51 17.38
N LEU A 201 14.89 2.68 17.74
CA LEU A 201 14.96 2.03 19.07
C LEU A 201 15.18 3.05 20.19
N ALA A 202 16.02 4.05 19.98
CA ALA A 202 16.25 5.12 20.94
C ALA A 202 14.99 6.00 21.15
N GLU A 203 14.11 6.06 20.17
CA GLU A 203 12.80 6.72 20.25
C GLU A 203 11.71 5.85 20.89
N GLY A 204 12.04 4.59 21.23
CA GLY A 204 11.13 3.69 21.92
C GLY A 204 10.35 2.72 21.05
N SER A 205 10.67 2.60 19.75
CA SER A 205 10.05 1.58 18.91
C SER A 205 10.33 0.17 19.43
N PRO A 206 9.33 -0.69 19.65
CA PRO A 206 9.52 -2.07 20.09
C PRO A 206 10.30 -2.88 19.05
N PHE A 207 11.26 -3.70 19.51
CA PHE A 207 12.01 -4.64 18.69
C PHE A 207 11.65 -6.07 19.09
N VAL A 208 10.95 -6.78 18.20
CA VAL A 208 10.46 -8.14 18.44
C VAL A 208 11.35 -9.13 17.71
N VAL A 209 12.15 -9.88 18.46
CA VAL A 209 12.97 -10.97 17.94
C VAL A 209 12.14 -12.25 17.90
N THR A 210 12.21 -12.96 16.77
CA THR A 210 11.49 -14.22 16.57
C THR A 210 12.20 -15.11 15.54
N ASP A 211 11.60 -16.28 15.24
CA ASP A 211 12.01 -17.17 14.15
C ASP A 211 11.53 -16.67 12.77
N PHE A 212 12.01 -17.28 11.69
CA PHE A 212 11.62 -16.92 10.33
C PHE A 212 10.13 -17.12 10.05
N PRO A 213 9.53 -18.31 10.33
CA PRO A 213 8.13 -18.51 10.07
C PRO A 213 7.22 -17.51 10.79
N THR A 214 7.52 -17.17 12.03
CA THR A 214 6.75 -16.17 12.79
C THR A 214 6.90 -14.78 12.19
N ALA A 215 8.11 -14.37 11.80
CA ALA A 215 8.34 -13.07 11.15
C ALA A 215 7.56 -12.93 9.83
N GLU A 216 7.53 -13.98 9.00
CA GLU A 216 6.76 -14.04 7.76
C GLU A 216 5.24 -13.96 8.05
N LEU A 217 4.76 -14.70 9.03
CA LEU A 217 3.34 -14.75 9.39
C LEU A 217 2.84 -13.44 9.99
N VAL A 218 3.63 -12.73 10.79
CA VAL A 218 3.22 -11.45 11.41
C VAL A 218 2.72 -10.45 10.37
N LYS A 219 3.38 -10.37 9.20
CA LYS A 219 2.96 -9.45 8.14
C LYS A 219 1.61 -9.82 7.55
N THR A 220 1.45 -11.06 7.13
CA THR A 220 0.20 -11.53 6.50
C THR A 220 -0.96 -11.58 7.49
N ALA A 221 -0.71 -11.95 8.75
CA ALA A 221 -1.70 -11.91 9.81
C ALA A 221 -2.18 -10.48 10.11
N ALA A 222 -1.25 -9.51 10.21
CA ALA A 222 -1.60 -8.11 10.42
C ALA A 222 -2.47 -7.57 9.27
N ASN A 223 -2.08 -7.80 8.01
CA ASN A 223 -2.85 -7.35 6.86
C ASN A 223 -4.23 -8.03 6.78
N SER A 224 -4.32 -9.32 7.09
CA SER A 224 -5.59 -10.06 7.14
C SER A 224 -6.52 -9.52 8.24
N PHE A 225 -5.98 -9.20 9.41
CA PHE A 225 -6.76 -8.60 10.49
C PHE A 225 -7.28 -7.20 10.13
N LEU A 226 -6.44 -6.37 9.51
CA LEU A 226 -6.85 -5.05 9.03
C LEU A 226 -7.95 -5.14 7.96
N ALA A 227 -7.82 -6.05 7.00
CA ALA A 227 -8.84 -6.33 6.00
C ALA A 227 -10.16 -6.80 6.67
N THR A 228 -10.05 -7.66 7.70
CA THR A 228 -11.22 -8.13 8.46
C THR A 228 -11.95 -6.97 9.13
N LYS A 229 -11.25 -6.02 9.76
CA LYS A 229 -11.89 -4.83 10.36
C LYS A 229 -12.66 -4.01 9.34
N ILE A 230 -12.09 -3.77 8.15
CA ILE A 230 -12.76 -3.02 7.08
C ILE A 230 -13.98 -3.78 6.56
N SER A 231 -13.87 -5.07 6.28
CA SER A 231 -15.01 -5.86 5.80
C SER A 231 -16.07 -6.06 6.88
N PHE A 232 -15.69 -6.18 8.16
CA PHE A 232 -16.63 -6.22 9.26
C PHE A 232 -17.50 -4.96 9.30
N ILE A 233 -16.89 -3.76 9.28
CA ILE A 233 -17.69 -2.52 9.32
C ILE A 233 -18.49 -2.31 8.04
N ASN A 234 -18.03 -2.83 6.91
CA ASN A 234 -18.79 -2.83 5.66
C ASN A 234 -20.01 -3.76 5.72
N ALA A 235 -19.89 -4.93 6.36
CA ALA A 235 -21.05 -5.79 6.63
C ALA A 235 -22.03 -5.10 7.60
N MET A 236 -21.53 -4.39 8.60
CA MET A 236 -22.40 -3.60 9.49
C MET A 236 -23.10 -2.45 8.74
N ALA A 237 -22.47 -1.89 7.70
CA ALA A 237 -23.12 -0.90 6.85
C ALA A 237 -24.32 -1.50 6.10
N GLU A 238 -24.23 -2.73 5.59
CA GLU A 238 -25.36 -3.44 4.96
C GLU A 238 -26.50 -3.64 5.97
N VAL A 239 -26.18 -4.01 7.22
CA VAL A 239 -27.20 -4.14 8.28
C VAL A 239 -27.81 -2.79 8.66
N CYS A 240 -27.01 -1.72 8.75
CA CYS A 240 -27.52 -0.37 8.99
C CYS A 240 -28.46 0.10 7.89
N GLU A 241 -28.12 -0.16 6.61
CA GLU A 241 -29.00 0.17 5.47
C GLU A 241 -30.36 -0.54 5.58
N ALA A 242 -30.39 -1.80 6.04
CA ALA A 242 -31.61 -2.58 6.22
C ALA A 242 -32.43 -2.17 7.46
N ALA A 243 -31.76 -1.64 8.49
CA ALA A 243 -32.36 -1.29 9.78
C ALA A 243 -32.56 0.21 9.99
N ASP A 244 -32.31 1.05 8.96
CA ASP A 244 -32.30 2.52 9.03
C ASP A 244 -31.35 3.08 10.11
N GLY A 245 -30.21 2.39 10.32
CA GLY A 245 -29.15 2.77 11.24
C GLY A 245 -28.07 3.65 10.60
N ASP A 246 -27.14 4.18 11.39
CA ASP A 246 -25.97 4.95 10.93
C ASP A 246 -24.68 4.22 11.28
N VAL A 247 -24.00 3.68 10.26
CA VAL A 247 -22.75 2.93 10.43
C VAL A 247 -21.60 3.79 10.97
N VAL A 248 -21.62 5.11 10.75
CA VAL A 248 -20.59 6.02 11.26
C VAL A 248 -20.70 6.13 12.78
N LYS A 249 -21.93 6.29 13.29
CA LYS A 249 -22.20 6.30 14.75
C LYS A 249 -21.95 4.93 15.38
N LEU A 250 -22.31 3.85 14.67
CA LEU A 250 -22.02 2.48 15.11
C LEU A 250 -20.51 2.27 15.26
N ALA A 251 -19.75 2.62 14.22
CA ALA A 251 -18.28 2.50 14.23
C ALA A 251 -17.64 3.36 15.32
N GLU A 252 -18.14 4.56 15.55
CA GLU A 252 -17.71 5.43 16.64
C GLU A 252 -17.96 4.76 18.00
N ALA A 253 -19.17 4.27 18.24
CA ALA A 253 -19.57 3.67 19.51
C ALA A 253 -18.74 2.44 19.86
N ILE A 254 -18.59 1.49 18.93
CA ILE A 254 -17.78 0.27 19.18
C ILE A 254 -16.29 0.59 19.25
N GLY A 255 -15.82 1.62 18.56
CA GLY A 255 -14.42 2.06 18.54
C GLY A 255 -13.94 2.69 19.84
N HIS A 256 -14.85 3.02 20.77
CA HIS A 256 -14.52 3.46 22.14
C HIS A 256 -14.07 2.31 23.06
N ASP A 257 -14.36 1.06 22.69
CA ASP A 257 -13.81 -0.10 23.39
C ASP A 257 -12.34 -0.28 22.96
N ASP A 258 -11.38 -0.18 23.90
CA ASP A 258 -9.95 -0.28 23.65
C ASP A 258 -9.55 -1.65 23.03
N ARG A 259 -10.34 -2.70 23.29
CA ARG A 259 -10.13 -4.02 22.67
C ARG A 259 -10.44 -4.03 21.17
N ILE A 260 -11.25 -3.10 20.68
CA ILE A 260 -11.63 -2.94 19.28
C ILE A 260 -10.81 -1.81 18.64
N GLY A 261 -10.82 -0.62 19.24
CA GLY A 261 -10.14 0.58 18.77
C GLY A 261 -10.77 1.18 17.51
N ARG A 262 -10.60 2.48 17.30
CA ARG A 262 -11.24 3.26 16.23
C ARG A 262 -10.63 3.08 14.84
N LYS A 263 -9.35 2.68 14.76
CA LYS A 263 -8.63 2.59 13.48
C LYS A 263 -9.19 1.44 12.62
N PHE A 264 -9.26 1.65 11.28
CA PHE A 264 -9.77 0.68 10.30
C PHE A 264 -11.25 0.28 10.44
N LEU A 265 -12.07 1.13 11.06
CA LEU A 265 -13.52 0.96 11.18
C LEU A 265 -14.31 1.98 10.35
N ARG A 266 -13.84 2.37 9.18
CA ARG A 266 -14.57 3.24 8.27
C ARG A 266 -15.23 2.43 7.16
N ALA A 267 -16.55 2.44 7.12
CA ALA A 267 -17.32 1.81 6.04
C ALA A 267 -17.20 2.61 4.74
N GLY A 268 -17.23 1.89 3.60
CA GLY A 268 -17.15 2.49 2.27
C GLY A 268 -17.24 1.45 1.17
N ILE A 269 -16.64 1.75 0.00
CA ILE A 269 -16.60 0.85 -1.17
C ILE A 269 -15.55 -0.25 -1.06
N GLY A 270 -14.98 -0.45 0.11
CA GLY A 270 -13.96 -1.48 0.35
C GLY A 270 -12.52 -0.98 0.24
N PHE A 271 -11.60 -1.92 0.48
CA PHE A 271 -10.16 -1.71 0.37
C PHE A 271 -9.63 -2.15 -1.00
N GLY A 272 -8.49 -1.60 -1.39
CA GLY A 272 -7.73 -1.92 -2.59
C GLY A 272 -6.23 -1.74 -2.34
N GLY A 273 -5.51 -1.36 -3.39
CA GLY A 273 -4.06 -1.17 -3.36
C GLY A 273 -3.28 -2.46 -3.59
N GLY A 274 -1.98 -2.33 -3.69
CA GLY A 274 -1.07 -3.43 -4.02
C GLY A 274 -0.76 -4.38 -2.86
N CYS A 275 -1.33 -4.18 -1.65
CA CYS A 275 -0.98 -4.96 -0.46
C CYS A 275 -2.13 -5.82 0.06
N LEU A 276 -3.19 -5.22 0.62
CA LEU A 276 -4.23 -5.98 1.33
C LEU A 276 -4.88 -7.08 0.48
N PRO A 277 -5.35 -6.83 -0.77
CA PRO A 277 -6.02 -7.87 -1.55
C PRO A 277 -5.09 -9.04 -1.90
N LYS A 278 -3.86 -8.74 -2.35
CA LYS A 278 -2.92 -9.79 -2.74
C LYS A 278 -2.43 -10.61 -1.55
N ASP A 279 -2.12 -9.96 -0.40
CA ASP A 279 -1.59 -10.63 0.78
C ASP A 279 -2.63 -11.56 1.40
N LEU A 280 -3.90 -11.12 1.44
CA LEU A 280 -5.04 -11.94 1.86
C LEU A 280 -5.16 -13.22 1.02
N ARG A 281 -5.14 -13.07 -0.31
CA ARG A 281 -5.28 -14.18 -1.26
C ARG A 281 -4.07 -15.12 -1.22
N ALA A 282 -2.85 -14.57 -1.18
CA ALA A 282 -1.63 -15.34 -1.06
C ALA A 282 -1.58 -16.11 0.28
N PHE A 283 -2.07 -15.52 1.37
CA PHE A 283 -2.12 -16.20 2.66
C PHE A 283 -3.11 -17.37 2.66
N MET A 284 -4.29 -17.20 2.06
CA MET A 284 -5.25 -18.32 1.89
C MET A 284 -4.66 -19.44 1.03
N ALA A 285 -3.98 -19.12 -0.07
CA ALA A 285 -3.34 -20.10 -0.93
C ALA A 285 -2.27 -20.88 -0.15
N ARG A 286 -1.39 -20.18 0.56
CA ARG A 286 -0.33 -20.81 1.35
C ARG A 286 -0.84 -21.66 2.49
N ALA A 287 -1.89 -21.24 3.18
CA ALA A 287 -2.53 -22.06 4.21
C ALA A 287 -3.07 -23.38 3.65
N GLY A 288 -3.64 -23.36 2.44
CA GLY A 288 -4.07 -24.58 1.74
C GLY A 288 -2.90 -25.52 1.43
N GLU A 289 -1.78 -25.00 0.93
CA GLU A 289 -0.56 -25.79 0.69
C GLU A 289 0.00 -26.45 1.97
N LEU A 290 -0.18 -25.80 3.11
CA LEU A 290 0.24 -26.29 4.43
C LEU A 290 -0.79 -27.22 5.11
N GLY A 291 -1.95 -27.45 4.47
CA GLY A 291 -3.04 -28.23 5.04
C GLY A 291 -3.84 -27.52 6.15
N ALA A 292 -3.73 -26.19 6.23
CA ALA A 292 -4.41 -25.33 7.21
C ALA A 292 -5.53 -24.46 6.59
N ASP A 293 -6.09 -24.89 5.46
CA ASP A 293 -7.11 -24.15 4.69
C ASP A 293 -8.37 -23.84 5.50
N GLN A 294 -8.78 -24.74 6.39
CA GLN A 294 -9.95 -24.56 7.24
C GLN A 294 -9.80 -23.38 8.21
N ALA A 295 -8.59 -23.11 8.69
CA ALA A 295 -8.32 -22.01 9.63
C ALA A 295 -8.60 -20.63 9.04
N LEU A 296 -8.48 -20.48 7.72
CA LEU A 296 -8.60 -19.20 7.01
C LEU A 296 -9.84 -19.08 6.13
N THR A 297 -10.82 -19.97 6.27
CA THR A 297 -12.08 -19.92 5.47
C THR A 297 -12.81 -18.58 5.61
N PHE A 298 -12.76 -17.95 6.78
CA PHE A 298 -13.38 -16.63 7.01
C PHE A 298 -12.81 -15.52 6.13
N LEU A 299 -11.55 -15.63 5.67
CA LEU A 299 -10.93 -14.64 4.79
C LEU A 299 -11.57 -14.63 3.40
N ARG A 300 -12.18 -15.73 2.96
CA ARG A 300 -12.97 -15.76 1.72
C ARG A 300 -14.19 -14.85 1.81
N GLU A 301 -14.87 -14.87 2.98
CA GLU A 301 -16.00 -13.98 3.23
C GLU A 301 -15.55 -12.51 3.33
N ILE A 302 -14.37 -12.25 3.92
CA ILE A 302 -13.78 -10.91 3.98
C ILE A 302 -13.54 -10.34 2.59
N ASP A 303 -12.96 -11.12 1.66
CA ASP A 303 -12.76 -10.72 0.26
C ASP A 303 -14.09 -10.57 -0.47
N SER A 304 -15.05 -11.49 -0.25
CA SER A 304 -16.40 -11.45 -0.82
C SER A 304 -17.16 -10.17 -0.42
N ILE A 305 -17.17 -9.82 0.88
CA ILE A 305 -17.77 -8.59 1.39
C ILE A 305 -17.11 -7.39 0.70
N ASN A 306 -15.78 -7.36 0.62
CA ASN A 306 -15.04 -6.27 -0.01
C ASN A 306 -15.46 -6.06 -1.48
N MET A 307 -15.65 -7.14 -2.24
CA MET A 307 -16.08 -7.04 -3.64
C MET A 307 -17.55 -6.63 -3.77
N ARG A 308 -18.45 -7.11 -2.89
CA ARG A 308 -19.88 -6.73 -2.92
C ARG A 308 -20.10 -5.23 -2.73
N ARG A 309 -19.28 -4.55 -1.91
CA ARG A 309 -19.41 -3.09 -1.72
C ARG A 309 -19.23 -2.30 -3.02
N ARG A 310 -18.37 -2.76 -3.91
CA ARG A 310 -18.19 -2.16 -5.23
C ARG A 310 -19.42 -2.34 -6.10
N SER A 311 -19.98 -3.54 -6.17
CA SER A 311 -21.22 -3.84 -6.91
C SER A 311 -22.39 -3.05 -6.34
N HIS A 312 -22.50 -2.94 -5.02
CA HIS A 312 -23.55 -2.15 -4.37
C HIS A 312 -23.48 -0.66 -4.76
N MET A 313 -22.30 -0.06 -4.86
CA MET A 313 -22.15 1.32 -5.34
C MET A 313 -22.63 1.47 -6.79
N VAL A 314 -22.40 0.48 -7.65
CA VAL A 314 -22.95 0.47 -9.04
C VAL A 314 -24.48 0.43 -9.03
N GLU A 315 -25.09 -0.39 -8.16
CA GLU A 315 -26.56 -0.46 -7.99
C GLU A 315 -27.11 0.89 -7.50
N LEU A 316 -26.51 1.48 -6.47
CA LEU A 316 -26.91 2.79 -5.96
C LEU A 316 -26.82 3.89 -7.04
N THR A 317 -25.80 3.82 -7.89
CA THR A 317 -25.62 4.75 -9.01
C THR A 317 -26.74 4.58 -10.04
N ARG A 318 -27.11 3.34 -10.37
CA ARG A 318 -28.22 3.03 -11.27
C ARG A 318 -29.55 3.58 -10.73
N ASP A 319 -29.81 3.37 -9.44
CA ASP A 319 -31.02 3.88 -8.78
C ASP A 319 -31.07 5.41 -8.81
N ALA A 320 -29.95 6.08 -8.51
CA ALA A 320 -29.86 7.54 -8.50
C ALA A 320 -30.17 8.19 -9.85
N VAL A 321 -29.91 7.49 -10.97
CA VAL A 321 -30.18 8.00 -12.33
C VAL A 321 -31.48 7.46 -12.95
N GLY A 322 -32.34 6.78 -12.18
CA GLY A 322 -33.65 6.32 -12.60
C GLY A 322 -33.71 4.94 -13.23
N GLY A 323 -32.77 4.03 -12.88
CA GLY A 323 -32.81 2.61 -13.22
C GLY A 323 -32.00 2.20 -14.45
N GLY A 324 -31.58 3.13 -15.32
CA GLY A 324 -30.78 2.84 -16.52
C GLY A 324 -29.51 3.65 -16.59
N LEU A 325 -28.40 3.00 -16.94
CA LEU A 325 -27.06 3.64 -17.02
C LEU A 325 -26.69 4.07 -18.46
N LEU A 326 -27.36 3.52 -19.48
CA LEU A 326 -27.04 3.81 -20.88
C LEU A 326 -27.14 5.31 -21.18
N GLY A 327 -26.04 5.91 -21.63
CA GLY A 327 -25.94 7.32 -21.97
C GLY A 327 -25.93 8.29 -20.80
N LYS A 328 -26.02 7.81 -19.56
CA LYS A 328 -25.93 8.65 -18.35
C LYS A 328 -24.49 9.12 -18.12
N ARG A 329 -24.33 10.39 -17.74
CA ARG A 329 -23.05 11.00 -17.40
C ARG A 329 -22.77 10.83 -15.92
N VAL A 330 -21.72 10.10 -15.60
CA VAL A 330 -21.29 9.80 -14.24
C VAL A 330 -19.93 10.43 -13.98
N ALA A 331 -19.84 11.33 -13.03
CA ALA A 331 -18.58 11.88 -12.56
C ALA A 331 -18.04 11.03 -11.41
N VAL A 332 -16.76 10.64 -11.47
CA VAL A 332 -16.08 9.89 -10.42
C VAL A 332 -14.93 10.74 -9.86
N LEU A 333 -15.06 11.13 -8.61
CA LEU A 333 -14.02 11.83 -7.84
C LEU A 333 -13.21 10.81 -7.06
N GLY A 334 -12.02 10.52 -7.57
CA GLY A 334 -11.07 9.53 -7.05
C GLY A 334 -10.82 8.38 -8.04
N ALA A 335 -9.54 8.05 -8.20
CA ALA A 335 -9.04 6.89 -8.95
C ALA A 335 -8.08 6.06 -8.12
N SER A 336 -7.24 6.72 -7.30
CA SER A 336 -6.34 6.06 -6.35
C SER A 336 -7.13 5.28 -5.30
N PHE A 337 -6.60 4.15 -4.83
CA PHE A 337 -7.30 3.31 -3.86
C PHE A 337 -7.52 4.00 -2.50
N LYS A 338 -6.70 5.02 -2.19
CA LYS A 338 -6.81 5.91 -1.03
C LYS A 338 -6.15 7.26 -1.32
N PRO A 339 -6.37 8.31 -0.50
CA PRO A 339 -5.66 9.59 -0.63
C PRO A 339 -4.16 9.47 -0.34
N ASP A 340 -3.40 10.47 -0.75
CA ASP A 340 -1.96 10.62 -0.54
C ASP A 340 -1.12 9.51 -1.20
N SER A 341 -1.65 8.88 -2.27
CA SER A 341 -1.00 7.89 -3.12
C SER A 341 -1.44 8.05 -4.58
N ASP A 342 -0.61 7.67 -5.53
CA ASP A 342 -0.95 7.56 -6.95
C ASP A 342 -1.24 6.10 -7.37
N ASP A 343 -1.25 5.17 -6.41
CA ASP A 343 -1.50 3.74 -6.64
C ASP A 343 -2.96 3.47 -6.98
N VAL A 344 -3.17 2.88 -8.14
CA VAL A 344 -4.48 2.49 -8.67
C VAL A 344 -4.69 0.97 -8.74
N ARG A 345 -3.73 0.19 -8.23
CA ARG A 345 -3.82 -1.28 -8.22
C ARG A 345 -5.02 -1.72 -7.38
N ASP A 346 -5.84 -2.62 -7.93
CA ASP A 346 -7.10 -3.07 -7.33
C ASP A 346 -7.95 -1.92 -6.74
N SER A 347 -7.94 -0.74 -7.39
CA SER A 347 -8.70 0.42 -6.92
C SER A 347 -10.20 0.13 -6.93
N PRO A 348 -10.90 0.22 -5.78
CA PRO A 348 -12.35 0.12 -5.74
C PRO A 348 -13.06 1.19 -6.57
N ALA A 349 -12.50 2.41 -6.61
CA ALA A 349 -13.03 3.52 -7.39
C ALA A 349 -13.01 3.24 -8.89
N LEU A 350 -11.86 2.79 -9.43
CA LEU A 350 -11.74 2.44 -10.85
C LEU A 350 -12.52 1.19 -11.20
N ASN A 351 -12.65 0.22 -10.29
CA ASN A 351 -13.49 -0.94 -10.49
C ASN A 351 -14.98 -0.55 -10.65
N VAL A 352 -15.49 0.34 -9.80
CA VAL A 352 -16.84 0.90 -9.93
C VAL A 352 -16.98 1.68 -11.24
N ALA A 353 -16.04 2.57 -11.57
CA ALA A 353 -16.04 3.35 -12.81
C ALA A 353 -16.08 2.46 -14.05
N GLY A 354 -15.25 1.40 -14.08
CA GLY A 354 -15.21 0.43 -15.17
C GLY A 354 -16.54 -0.35 -15.31
N GLN A 355 -17.13 -0.80 -14.20
CA GLN A 355 -18.42 -1.48 -14.23
C GLN A 355 -19.55 -0.59 -14.76
N LEU A 356 -19.58 0.69 -14.38
CA LEU A 356 -20.56 1.67 -14.87
C LEU A 356 -20.36 1.93 -16.36
N HIS A 357 -19.13 2.07 -16.82
CA HIS A 357 -18.78 2.23 -18.24
C HIS A 357 -19.24 1.04 -19.08
N LEU A 358 -18.96 -0.20 -18.62
CA LEU A 358 -19.40 -1.43 -19.30
C LEU A 358 -20.92 -1.54 -19.40
N GLN A 359 -21.68 -0.89 -18.53
CA GLN A 359 -23.15 -0.81 -18.57
C GLN A 359 -23.67 0.39 -19.39
N GLY A 360 -22.78 1.07 -20.12
CA GLY A 360 -23.12 2.12 -21.08
C GLY A 360 -23.14 3.54 -20.51
N ALA A 361 -22.68 3.77 -19.28
CA ALA A 361 -22.51 5.11 -18.75
C ALA A 361 -21.30 5.83 -19.41
N GLN A 362 -21.44 7.15 -19.57
CA GLN A 362 -20.32 8.03 -19.93
C GLN A 362 -19.63 8.47 -18.63
N VAL A 363 -18.57 7.77 -18.28
CA VAL A 363 -17.85 7.99 -17.02
C VAL A 363 -16.68 8.96 -17.23
N THR A 364 -16.62 10.00 -16.39
CA THR A 364 -15.50 10.95 -16.34
C THR A 364 -14.85 10.89 -14.95
N VAL A 365 -13.56 10.63 -14.90
CA VAL A 365 -12.77 10.45 -13.66
C VAL A 365 -11.87 11.64 -13.44
N TYR A 366 -11.73 12.06 -12.19
CA TYR A 366 -10.67 12.96 -11.74
C TYR A 366 -10.03 12.44 -10.45
N ASP A 367 -8.71 12.53 -10.38
CA ASP A 367 -7.91 12.22 -9.19
C ASP A 367 -6.70 13.17 -9.11
N PRO A 368 -6.34 13.71 -7.94
CA PRO A 368 -5.23 14.65 -7.83
C PRO A 368 -3.85 14.10 -8.21
N LYS A 369 -3.64 12.77 -8.09
CA LYS A 369 -2.33 12.12 -8.31
C LYS A 369 -2.38 10.91 -9.23
N GLY A 370 -3.44 10.09 -9.17
CA GLY A 370 -3.53 8.81 -9.85
C GLY A 370 -3.90 8.86 -11.35
N MET A 371 -4.04 10.03 -11.98
CA MET A 371 -4.58 10.18 -13.34
C MET A 371 -3.77 9.45 -14.41
N ALA A 372 -2.43 9.51 -14.38
CA ALA A 372 -1.58 8.85 -15.35
C ALA A 372 -1.71 7.33 -15.27
N ASN A 373 -1.64 6.80 -14.05
CA ASN A 373 -1.78 5.37 -13.77
C ASN A 373 -3.19 4.86 -14.11
N ALA A 374 -4.23 5.66 -13.80
CA ALA A 374 -5.61 5.34 -14.13
C ALA A 374 -5.85 5.25 -15.65
N ARG A 375 -5.31 6.19 -16.44
CA ARG A 375 -5.39 6.17 -17.90
C ARG A 375 -4.69 4.96 -18.52
N ALA A 376 -3.54 4.58 -17.98
CA ALA A 376 -2.82 3.40 -18.45
C ALA A 376 -3.63 2.12 -18.21
N LEU A 377 -4.34 2.02 -17.08
CA LEU A 377 -5.09 0.82 -16.71
C LEU A 377 -6.51 0.79 -17.34
N PHE A 378 -7.18 1.95 -17.43
CA PHE A 378 -8.54 2.09 -17.97
C PHE A 378 -8.62 3.14 -19.09
N PRO A 379 -8.00 2.90 -20.25
CA PRO A 379 -7.88 3.91 -21.32
C PRO A 379 -9.23 4.31 -21.96
N THR A 380 -10.30 3.54 -21.74
CA THR A 380 -11.64 3.80 -22.30
C THR A 380 -12.49 4.74 -21.48
N LEU A 381 -12.08 5.08 -20.25
CA LEU A 381 -12.78 6.07 -19.41
C LEU A 381 -12.46 7.50 -19.85
N GLY A 382 -13.38 8.43 -19.60
CA GLY A 382 -13.11 9.86 -19.69
C GLY A 382 -12.29 10.37 -18.49
N TYR A 383 -11.47 11.38 -18.72
CA TYR A 383 -10.61 11.97 -17.69
C TYR A 383 -10.60 13.49 -17.76
N ALA A 384 -10.86 14.14 -16.65
CA ALA A 384 -10.89 15.60 -16.55
C ALA A 384 -9.67 16.15 -15.77
N PRO A 385 -9.25 17.40 -16.01
CA PRO A 385 -8.10 17.98 -15.32
C PRO A 385 -8.41 18.51 -13.91
N SER A 386 -9.69 18.58 -13.52
CA SER A 386 -10.13 19.06 -12.20
C SER A 386 -11.45 18.43 -11.80
N ALA A 387 -11.79 18.52 -10.50
CA ALA A 387 -13.08 18.07 -9.98
C ALA A 387 -14.24 18.81 -10.67
N LEU A 388 -14.14 20.13 -10.86
CA LEU A 388 -15.19 20.94 -11.49
C LEU A 388 -15.43 20.53 -12.95
N GLU A 389 -14.37 20.26 -13.71
CA GLU A 389 -14.52 19.75 -15.08
C GLU A 389 -15.07 18.33 -15.13
N ALA A 390 -14.70 17.47 -14.16
CA ALA A 390 -15.23 16.11 -14.11
C ALA A 390 -16.73 16.08 -13.89
N VAL A 391 -17.27 16.97 -13.06
CA VAL A 391 -18.70 17.00 -12.73
C VAL A 391 -19.56 17.74 -13.76
N ARG A 392 -18.96 18.38 -14.76
CA ARG A 392 -19.69 19.19 -15.75
C ARG A 392 -20.79 18.37 -16.44
N ALA A 393 -22.03 18.85 -16.27
CA ALA A 393 -23.24 18.25 -16.81
C ALA A 393 -23.46 16.78 -16.37
N ALA A 394 -22.89 16.32 -15.23
CA ALA A 394 -23.09 14.99 -14.70
C ALA A 394 -24.53 14.78 -14.18
N ASP A 395 -25.08 13.60 -14.42
CA ASP A 395 -26.38 13.15 -13.86
C ASP A 395 -26.21 12.67 -12.41
N VAL A 396 -25.01 12.22 -12.04
CA VAL A 396 -24.64 11.81 -10.68
C VAL A 396 -23.13 11.98 -10.45
N VAL A 397 -22.76 12.35 -9.24
CA VAL A 397 -21.36 12.46 -8.78
C VAL A 397 -21.08 11.36 -7.76
N LEU A 398 -19.99 10.64 -7.94
CA LEU A 398 -19.52 9.61 -7.02
C LEU A 398 -18.24 10.08 -6.33
N HIS A 399 -18.24 10.16 -5.01
CA HIS A 399 -17.05 10.42 -4.19
C HIS A 399 -16.46 9.08 -3.74
N LEU A 400 -15.40 8.62 -4.42
CA LEU A 400 -14.86 7.26 -4.26
C LEU A 400 -13.45 7.17 -3.68
N THR A 401 -12.73 8.30 -3.56
CA THR A 401 -11.48 8.41 -2.79
C THR A 401 -11.51 9.67 -1.95
N GLU A 402 -11.21 9.54 -0.66
CA GLU A 402 -11.42 10.62 0.31
C GLU A 402 -10.29 11.66 0.35
N TRP A 403 -9.84 12.13 -0.81
CA TRP A 403 -8.87 13.23 -0.93
C TRP A 403 -9.34 14.46 -0.14
N ARG A 404 -8.40 15.17 0.48
CA ARG A 404 -8.71 16.42 1.17
C ARG A 404 -9.37 17.43 0.24
N GLU A 405 -8.88 17.55 -0.99
CA GLU A 405 -9.47 18.39 -2.03
C GLU A 405 -10.97 18.16 -2.20
N PHE A 406 -11.40 16.89 -2.24
CA PHE A 406 -12.82 16.57 -2.44
C PHE A 406 -13.69 16.84 -1.21
N ARG A 407 -13.13 16.74 -0.02
CA ARG A 407 -13.84 17.08 1.23
C ARG A 407 -14.02 18.59 1.42
N GLU A 408 -13.17 19.40 0.79
CA GLU A 408 -13.18 20.85 0.84
C GLU A 408 -13.94 21.48 -0.34
N LEU A 409 -14.51 20.68 -1.26
CA LEU A 409 -15.33 21.18 -2.36
C LEU A 409 -16.57 21.90 -1.86
N ASP A 410 -16.86 23.06 -2.47
CA ASP A 410 -18.09 23.81 -2.22
C ASP A 410 -19.25 23.17 -3.02
N PRO A 411 -20.29 22.61 -2.33
CA PRO A 411 -21.41 21.97 -3.00
C PRO A 411 -22.29 22.94 -3.80
N GLU A 412 -22.31 24.25 -3.48
CA GLU A 412 -23.04 25.25 -4.29
C GLU A 412 -22.35 25.43 -5.65
N VAL A 413 -21.02 25.61 -5.67
CA VAL A 413 -20.20 25.76 -6.89
C VAL A 413 -20.32 24.51 -7.78
N LEU A 414 -20.22 23.31 -7.20
CA LEU A 414 -20.41 22.09 -7.96
C LEU A 414 -21.85 21.95 -8.50
N GLY A 415 -22.82 22.42 -7.72
CA GLY A 415 -24.24 22.38 -8.08
C GLY A 415 -24.59 23.20 -9.31
N GLU A 416 -23.79 24.21 -9.66
CA GLU A 416 -23.97 25.00 -10.89
C GLU A 416 -23.43 24.27 -12.14
N ALA A 417 -22.50 23.35 -11.97
CA ALA A 417 -21.86 22.65 -13.08
C ALA A 417 -22.56 21.34 -13.49
N VAL A 418 -23.27 20.68 -12.57
CA VAL A 418 -23.92 19.38 -12.81
C VAL A 418 -25.26 19.51 -13.52
N ALA A 419 -25.70 18.46 -14.22
CA ALA A 419 -27.06 18.37 -14.74
C ALA A 419 -28.08 18.05 -13.62
N GLN A 420 -27.68 17.25 -12.65
CA GLN A 420 -28.49 16.84 -11.51
C GLN A 420 -27.66 16.90 -10.22
N ARG A 421 -28.19 17.50 -9.15
CA ARG A 421 -27.56 17.57 -7.83
C ARG A 421 -27.71 16.23 -7.08
N HIS A 422 -27.14 15.16 -7.65
CA HIS A 422 -27.08 13.83 -7.03
C HIS A 422 -25.64 13.49 -6.66
N ILE A 423 -25.39 13.15 -5.39
CA ILE A 423 -24.07 12.71 -4.94
C ILE A 423 -24.16 11.43 -4.10
N LEU A 424 -23.29 10.48 -4.41
CA LEU A 424 -23.10 9.25 -3.65
C LEU A 424 -21.72 9.28 -2.99
N ASP A 425 -21.70 9.27 -1.65
CA ASP A 425 -20.46 9.23 -0.88
C ASP A 425 -20.08 7.77 -0.55
N GLY A 426 -19.14 7.24 -1.29
CA GLY A 426 -18.60 5.90 -1.12
C GLY A 426 -17.54 5.78 -0.02
N ARG A 427 -17.21 6.88 0.68
CA ARG A 427 -16.17 6.91 1.71
C ARG A 427 -16.62 7.41 3.07
N ASN A 428 -17.88 7.87 3.18
CA ASN A 428 -18.44 8.41 4.43
C ASN A 428 -17.61 9.57 5.03
N THR A 429 -17.14 10.49 4.17
CA THR A 429 -16.27 11.60 4.60
C THR A 429 -16.80 12.98 4.26
N LEU A 430 -17.87 13.06 3.48
CA LEU A 430 -18.56 14.31 3.21
C LEU A 430 -19.58 14.61 4.32
N ASP A 431 -19.85 15.90 4.56
CA ASP A 431 -20.89 16.35 5.50
C ASP A 431 -22.29 16.31 4.84
N PRO A 432 -23.18 15.37 5.22
CA PRO A 432 -24.49 15.26 4.61
C PRO A 432 -25.36 16.50 4.79
N ALA A 433 -25.22 17.21 5.93
CA ALA A 433 -26.01 18.40 6.22
C ALA A 433 -25.63 19.55 5.29
N LEU A 434 -24.34 19.75 5.05
CA LEU A 434 -23.81 20.75 4.12
C LEU A 434 -24.32 20.51 2.69
N TRP A 435 -24.18 19.27 2.19
CA TRP A 435 -24.59 18.91 0.83
C TRP A 435 -26.11 18.99 0.64
N ARG A 436 -26.90 18.51 1.61
CA ARG A 436 -28.37 18.62 1.56
C ARG A 436 -28.85 20.07 1.60
N LYS A 437 -28.22 20.92 2.41
CA LYS A 437 -28.54 22.37 2.47
C LYS A 437 -28.32 23.04 1.12
N ALA A 438 -27.30 22.61 0.35
CA ALA A 438 -27.04 23.07 -1.02
C ALA A 438 -27.96 22.42 -2.07
N GLY A 439 -29.02 21.75 -1.68
CA GLY A 439 -30.03 21.16 -2.57
C GLY A 439 -29.61 19.84 -3.23
N TRP A 440 -28.57 19.17 -2.75
CA TRP A 440 -28.13 17.86 -3.28
C TRP A 440 -28.96 16.71 -2.69
N ARG A 441 -29.35 15.78 -3.55
CA ARG A 441 -29.74 14.43 -3.11
C ARG A 441 -28.50 13.67 -2.70
N PHE A 442 -28.24 13.66 -1.40
CA PHE A 442 -27.06 13.04 -0.81
C PHE A 442 -27.40 11.63 -0.30
N ARG A 443 -26.59 10.65 -0.69
CA ARG A 443 -26.66 9.29 -0.17
C ARG A 443 -25.24 8.81 0.16
N ALA A 444 -25.08 8.07 1.25
CA ALA A 444 -23.82 7.47 1.67
C ALA A 444 -24.03 6.03 2.10
N LEU A 445 -22.99 5.21 2.00
CA LEU A 445 -23.06 3.78 2.34
C LEU A 445 -23.27 3.56 3.85
N GLY A 446 -24.29 2.79 4.21
CA GLY A 446 -24.61 2.46 5.60
C GLY A 446 -25.16 3.61 6.43
N ARG A 447 -25.72 4.64 5.78
CA ARG A 447 -26.32 5.81 6.46
C ARG A 447 -27.77 6.02 6.04
N PRO A 448 -28.63 6.57 6.93
CA PRO A 448 -30.01 6.90 6.58
C PRO A 448 -30.09 7.87 5.40
N THR A 449 -31.13 7.72 4.57
CA THR A 449 -31.37 8.58 3.40
C THR A 449 -32.12 9.85 3.75
N ALA A 450 -32.74 9.94 4.93
CA ALA A 450 -33.51 11.09 5.41
C ALA A 450 -32.64 12.20 5.99
#